data_2a5c87746c4bc19c67a800f6a9ce96cb
#
_entry.id   2a5c87746c4bc19c67a800f6a9ce96cb
#
_cell.length_a   1.000
_cell.length_b   1.000
_cell.length_c   1.000
_cell.angle_alpha   90.00
_cell.angle_beta   90.00
_cell.angle_gamma   90.00
#
_symmetry.space_group_name_H-M   'P 1'
#
loop_
_entity.id
_entity.type
_entity.pdbx_description
1 polymer ?
#
loop_
_entity_poly.entity_id
_entity_poly.type
_entity_poly.pdbx_seq_one_letter_code
_entity_poly.pdbx_strand_id
1 'polypeptide(L)'
;REEAWRVLCEHNKEAFHLHHARTVEAVMRWFANDLGYSEEADFWATVGLLHDLDFEEFPEQHCEKTQEMMRAEGWDERLIHAAASHGYGLCPSSPEPGHEMEKVLFACDELTGLIGAAALMRPSKSVSDMELSSLKKKFKDKKFAAGCSRDVIRRSEERRVGKECRSR
;
A
#
# COMPACT_ATOMS: atom_id res chain seq x y z
N ARG A 1 1.58 0.00 -17.28
CA ARG A 1 0.96 1.01 -16.43
C ARG A 1 -0.42 1.48 -16.94
N GLU A 2 -0.56 1.82 -18.20
CA GLU A 2 -1.85 2.29 -18.76
C GLU A 2 -2.96 1.25 -18.61
N GLU A 3 -2.65 -0.01 -18.91
CA GLU A 3 -3.56 -1.13 -18.72
C GLU A 3 -3.95 -1.31 -17.24
N ALA A 4 -2.98 -1.30 -16.32
CA ALA A 4 -3.24 -1.39 -14.90
C ALA A 4 -4.15 -0.26 -14.39
N TRP A 5 -3.96 0.96 -14.88
CA TRP A 5 -4.82 2.10 -14.56
C TRP A 5 -6.24 1.92 -15.12
N ARG A 6 -6.38 1.40 -16.34
CA ARG A 6 -7.68 1.07 -16.94
C ARG A 6 -8.43 0.07 -16.07
N VAL A 7 -7.79 -1.05 -15.75
CA VAL A 7 -8.37 -2.13 -14.92
C VAL A 7 -8.75 -1.59 -13.54
N LEU A 8 -7.87 -0.83 -12.88
CA LEU A 8 -8.21 -0.20 -11.60
C LEU A 8 -9.45 0.67 -11.70
N CYS A 9 -9.54 1.52 -12.74
CA CYS A 9 -10.70 2.41 -12.94
C CYS A 9 -11.99 1.68 -13.36
N GLU A 10 -11.94 0.43 -13.79
CA GLU A 10 -13.13 -0.40 -14.03
C GLU A 10 -13.78 -0.83 -12.72
N HIS A 11 -12.98 -1.11 -11.69
CA HIS A 11 -13.43 -1.66 -10.42
C HIS A 11 -13.48 -0.63 -9.27
N ASN A 12 -12.76 0.47 -9.40
CA ASN A 12 -12.71 1.54 -8.39
C ASN A 12 -13.15 2.87 -8.99
N LYS A 13 -14.11 3.55 -8.35
CA LYS A 13 -14.70 4.83 -8.81
C LYS A 13 -14.50 5.95 -7.79
N GLU A 14 -14.35 5.61 -6.53
CA GLU A 14 -14.19 6.58 -5.46
C GLU A 14 -12.86 7.33 -5.58
N ALA A 15 -12.92 8.64 -5.61
CA ALA A 15 -11.75 9.50 -5.77
C ALA A 15 -10.68 9.24 -4.68
N PHE A 16 -11.11 8.84 -3.48
CA PHE A 16 -10.22 8.51 -2.38
C PHE A 16 -9.38 7.25 -2.70
N HIS A 17 -10.01 6.16 -3.16
CA HIS A 17 -9.32 4.91 -3.48
C HIS A 17 -8.38 5.07 -4.67
N LEU A 18 -8.82 5.76 -5.73
CA LEU A 18 -7.98 6.08 -6.88
C LEU A 18 -6.76 6.93 -6.48
N HIS A 19 -6.96 7.87 -5.55
CA HIS A 19 -5.86 8.69 -5.04
C HIS A 19 -4.90 7.86 -4.18
N HIS A 20 -5.43 6.98 -3.32
CA HIS A 20 -4.62 6.06 -2.51
C HIS A 20 -3.76 5.16 -3.39
N ALA A 21 -4.36 4.47 -4.37
CA ALA A 21 -3.66 3.61 -5.31
C ALA A 21 -2.51 4.33 -6.04
N ARG A 22 -2.74 5.55 -6.52
CA ARG A 22 -1.70 6.38 -7.14
C ARG A 22 -0.61 6.82 -6.16
N THR A 23 -0.97 7.03 -4.91
CA THR A 23 0.00 7.36 -3.87
C THR A 23 0.91 6.18 -3.60
N VAL A 24 0.35 4.98 -3.45
CA VAL A 24 1.13 3.75 -3.25
C VAL A 24 1.95 3.42 -4.50
N GLU A 25 1.42 3.59 -5.72
CA GLU A 25 2.19 3.52 -6.99
C GLU A 25 3.47 4.36 -6.93
N ALA A 26 3.33 5.62 -6.55
CA ALA A 26 4.45 6.56 -6.50
C ALA A 26 5.48 6.20 -5.41
N VAL A 27 5.01 5.81 -4.24
CA VAL A 27 5.84 5.38 -3.10
C VAL A 27 6.62 4.11 -3.45
N MET A 28 5.97 3.12 -4.05
CA MET A 28 6.62 1.88 -4.48
C MET A 28 7.70 2.13 -5.52
N ARG A 29 7.44 2.98 -6.50
CA ARG A 29 8.43 3.41 -7.51
C ARG A 29 9.63 4.08 -6.86
N TRP A 30 9.38 4.96 -5.92
CA TRP A 30 10.44 5.67 -5.21
C TRP A 30 11.33 4.69 -4.43
N PHE A 31 10.75 3.76 -3.68
CA PHE A 31 11.50 2.75 -2.95
C PHE A 31 12.27 1.79 -3.85
N ALA A 32 11.72 1.41 -5.00
CA ALA A 32 12.44 0.59 -5.97
C ALA A 32 13.75 1.28 -6.39
N ASN A 33 13.69 2.57 -6.70
CA ASN A 33 14.89 3.34 -7.07
C ASN A 33 15.86 3.51 -5.89
N ASP A 34 15.35 3.83 -4.70
CA ASP A 34 16.17 4.07 -3.49
C ASP A 34 16.89 2.80 -3.01
N LEU A 35 16.26 1.63 -3.17
CA LEU A 35 16.79 0.34 -2.76
C LEU A 35 17.62 -0.40 -3.83
N GLY A 36 17.84 0.24 -5.00
CA GLY A 36 18.66 -0.32 -6.07
C GLY A 36 17.93 -1.25 -7.05
N TYR A 37 16.60 -1.25 -7.06
CA TYR A 37 15.75 -2.00 -7.99
C TYR A 37 15.19 -1.14 -9.13
N SER A 38 15.96 -0.16 -9.63
CA SER A 38 15.48 0.81 -10.62
C SER A 38 14.97 0.16 -11.91
N GLU A 39 15.53 -0.97 -12.32
CA GLU A 39 15.06 -1.73 -13.49
C GLU A 39 13.67 -2.35 -13.29
N GLU A 40 13.27 -2.58 -12.04
CA GLU A 40 11.96 -3.13 -11.68
C GLU A 40 10.98 -2.03 -11.18
N ALA A 41 11.35 -0.76 -11.24
CA ALA A 41 10.55 0.32 -10.65
C ALA A 41 9.14 0.41 -11.23
N ASP A 42 8.94 0.09 -12.52
CA ASP A 42 7.62 0.01 -13.14
C ASP A 42 6.79 -1.18 -12.63
N PHE A 43 7.44 -2.30 -12.36
CA PHE A 43 6.80 -3.48 -11.79
C PHE A 43 6.33 -3.20 -10.35
N TRP A 44 7.22 -2.66 -9.51
CA TRP A 44 6.88 -2.26 -8.13
C TRP A 44 5.72 -1.25 -8.10
N ALA A 45 5.76 -0.26 -8.98
CA ALA A 45 4.70 0.73 -9.11
C ALA A 45 3.35 0.11 -9.52
N THR A 46 3.38 -0.87 -10.44
CA THR A 46 2.16 -1.56 -10.87
C THR A 46 1.58 -2.41 -9.74
N VAL A 47 2.41 -3.07 -8.94
CA VAL A 47 1.97 -3.78 -7.73
C VAL A 47 1.27 -2.81 -6.78
N GLY A 48 1.89 -1.65 -6.50
CA GLY A 48 1.29 -0.62 -5.65
C GLY A 48 0.00 -0.03 -6.20
N LEU A 49 -0.13 0.05 -7.53
CA LEU A 49 -1.35 0.56 -8.16
C LEU A 49 -2.54 -0.40 -8.06
N LEU A 50 -2.29 -1.71 -8.07
CA LEU A 50 -3.33 -2.74 -8.14
C LEU A 50 -3.58 -3.48 -6.82
N HIS A 51 -2.89 -3.13 -5.72
CA HIS A 51 -2.98 -3.88 -4.47
C HIS A 51 -4.41 -3.96 -3.91
N ASP A 52 -5.18 -2.89 -4.03
CA ASP A 52 -6.57 -2.74 -3.55
C ASP A 52 -7.60 -2.85 -4.68
N LEU A 53 -7.34 -3.63 -5.73
CA LEU A 53 -8.19 -3.71 -6.92
C LEU A 53 -9.65 -4.05 -6.58
N ASP A 54 -9.87 -4.89 -5.58
CA ASP A 54 -11.18 -5.42 -5.18
C ASP A 54 -11.90 -4.61 -4.10
N PHE A 55 -11.22 -3.63 -3.50
CA PHE A 55 -11.65 -3.06 -2.22
C PHE A 55 -13.03 -2.39 -2.27
N GLU A 56 -13.41 -1.74 -3.37
CA GLU A 56 -14.74 -1.12 -3.48
C GLU A 56 -15.85 -2.13 -3.72
N GLU A 57 -15.59 -3.17 -4.51
CA GLU A 57 -16.61 -4.14 -4.90
C GLU A 57 -16.75 -5.29 -3.91
N PHE A 58 -15.65 -5.68 -3.28
CA PHE A 58 -15.59 -6.89 -2.44
C PHE A 58 -14.86 -6.67 -1.10
N PRO A 59 -15.23 -5.67 -0.28
CA PRO A 59 -14.49 -5.33 0.94
C PRO A 59 -14.39 -6.51 1.94
N GLU A 60 -15.40 -7.38 1.99
CA GLU A 60 -15.42 -8.56 2.87
C GLU A 60 -14.57 -9.74 2.35
N GLN A 61 -14.16 -9.69 1.08
CA GLN A 61 -13.34 -10.70 0.42
C GLN A 61 -12.04 -10.07 -0.12
N HIS A 62 -11.62 -8.99 0.53
CA HIS A 62 -10.42 -8.24 0.17
C HIS A 62 -9.19 -9.14 0.10
N CYS A 63 -8.31 -8.86 -0.83
CA CYS A 63 -7.15 -9.64 -1.26
C CYS A 63 -7.46 -10.98 -1.95
N GLU A 64 -8.55 -11.67 -1.58
CA GLU A 64 -8.96 -12.89 -2.28
C GLU A 64 -9.47 -12.55 -3.68
N LYS A 65 -10.39 -11.58 -3.77
CA LYS A 65 -10.94 -11.15 -5.04
C LYS A 65 -9.91 -10.43 -5.91
N THR A 66 -9.01 -9.66 -5.34
CA THR A 66 -7.88 -9.08 -6.10
C THR A 66 -7.13 -10.17 -6.86
N GLN A 67 -6.80 -11.30 -6.24
CA GLN A 67 -6.10 -12.39 -6.90
C GLN A 67 -6.93 -13.03 -8.04
N GLU A 68 -8.23 -13.26 -7.83
CA GLU A 68 -9.13 -13.80 -8.84
C GLU A 68 -9.25 -12.85 -10.05
N MET A 69 -9.49 -11.56 -9.79
CA MET A 69 -9.64 -10.53 -10.81
C MET A 69 -8.38 -10.36 -11.63
N MET A 70 -7.21 -10.31 -10.97
CA MET A 70 -5.93 -10.20 -11.66
C MET A 70 -5.61 -11.43 -12.52
N ARG A 71 -5.95 -12.65 -12.06
CA ARG A 71 -5.83 -13.86 -12.90
C ARG A 71 -6.76 -13.84 -14.09
N ALA A 72 -7.98 -13.36 -13.94
CA ALA A 72 -8.93 -13.22 -15.05
C ALA A 72 -8.43 -12.25 -16.13
N GLU A 73 -7.72 -11.20 -15.74
CA GLU A 73 -7.06 -10.25 -16.64
C GLU A 73 -5.72 -10.75 -17.19
N GLY A 74 -5.25 -11.93 -16.76
CA GLY A 74 -4.01 -12.54 -17.27
C GLY A 74 -2.72 -11.94 -16.71
N TRP A 75 -2.77 -11.30 -15.54
CA TRP A 75 -1.58 -10.77 -14.87
C TRP A 75 -0.63 -11.89 -14.40
N ASP A 76 0.64 -11.55 -14.32
CA ASP A 76 1.69 -12.46 -13.85
C ASP A 76 1.50 -12.84 -12.38
N GLU A 77 1.68 -14.13 -12.02
CA GLU A 77 1.50 -14.63 -10.66
C GLU A 77 2.44 -13.97 -9.64
N ARG A 78 3.63 -13.50 -10.06
CA ARG A 78 4.54 -12.72 -9.19
C ARG A 78 3.89 -11.38 -8.79
N LEU A 79 3.19 -10.73 -9.73
CA LEU A 79 2.50 -9.46 -9.47
C LEU A 79 1.29 -9.70 -8.57
N ILE A 80 0.53 -10.77 -8.81
CA ILE A 80 -0.64 -11.16 -8.01
C ILE A 80 -0.24 -11.48 -6.58
N HIS A 81 0.80 -12.30 -6.39
CA HIS A 81 1.34 -12.64 -5.07
C HIS A 81 1.79 -11.39 -4.31
N ALA A 82 2.53 -10.51 -5.00
CA ALA A 82 3.03 -9.28 -4.40
C ALA A 82 1.89 -8.34 -3.98
N ALA A 83 0.89 -8.15 -4.84
CA ALA A 83 -0.28 -7.34 -4.52
C ALA A 83 -1.02 -7.90 -3.30
N ALA A 84 -1.33 -9.21 -3.29
CA ALA A 84 -2.05 -9.85 -2.19
C ALA A 84 -1.29 -9.89 -0.86
N SER A 85 0.05 -9.79 -0.88
CA SER A 85 0.88 -9.89 0.32
C SER A 85 0.70 -8.75 1.33
N HIS A 86 0.15 -7.60 0.89
CA HIS A 86 -0.11 -6.48 1.81
C HIS A 86 -1.15 -6.83 2.89
N GLY A 87 -2.09 -7.73 2.60
CA GLY A 87 -3.10 -8.19 3.54
C GLY A 87 -2.62 -9.25 4.56
N TYR A 88 -1.32 -9.60 4.59
CA TYR A 88 -0.81 -10.64 5.48
C TYR A 88 -1.13 -10.42 6.96
N GLY A 89 -1.80 -11.40 7.55
CA GLY A 89 -2.25 -11.35 8.93
C GLY A 89 -3.53 -10.56 9.16
N LEU A 90 -4.13 -9.99 8.11
CA LEU A 90 -5.46 -9.37 8.09
C LEU A 90 -6.43 -10.20 7.24
N CYS A 91 -6.01 -10.59 6.04
CA CYS A 91 -6.80 -11.37 5.10
C CYS A 91 -6.30 -12.82 5.08
N PRO A 92 -7.18 -13.83 5.25
CA PRO A 92 -6.75 -15.23 5.34
C PRO A 92 -6.04 -15.76 4.09
N SER A 93 -6.38 -15.24 2.92
CA SER A 93 -5.81 -15.66 1.63
C SER A 93 -4.48 -14.98 1.27
N SER A 94 -4.03 -14.04 2.09
CA SER A 94 -2.82 -13.25 1.80
C SER A 94 -1.54 -13.99 2.18
N PRO A 95 -0.58 -14.12 1.24
CA PRO A 95 0.70 -14.76 1.50
C PRO A 95 1.60 -13.87 2.37
N GLU A 96 2.57 -14.49 3.03
CA GLU A 96 3.58 -13.76 3.79
C GLU A 96 4.53 -12.99 2.85
N PRO A 97 4.80 -11.69 3.12
CA PRO A 97 5.75 -10.91 2.34
C PRO A 97 7.17 -11.50 2.39
N GLY A 98 7.63 -12.07 1.27
CA GLY A 98 8.96 -12.66 1.14
C GLY A 98 9.97 -11.73 0.50
N HIS A 99 9.60 -11.13 -0.62
CA HIS A 99 10.45 -10.22 -1.38
C HIS A 99 10.54 -8.83 -0.73
N GLU A 100 11.62 -8.08 -0.99
CA GLU A 100 11.79 -6.70 -0.46
C GLU A 100 10.64 -5.78 -0.89
N MET A 101 10.20 -5.87 -2.13
CA MET A 101 9.05 -5.17 -2.68
C MET A 101 7.77 -5.38 -1.85
N GLU A 102 7.48 -6.62 -1.52
CA GLU A 102 6.29 -7.00 -0.75
C GLU A 102 6.36 -6.45 0.68
N LYS A 103 7.57 -6.45 1.28
CA LYS A 103 7.81 -5.87 2.59
C LYS A 103 7.65 -4.35 2.58
N VAL A 104 8.04 -3.70 1.48
CA VAL A 104 7.83 -2.27 1.29
C VAL A 104 6.34 -1.97 1.13
N LEU A 105 5.62 -2.72 0.30
CA LEU A 105 4.18 -2.55 0.15
C LEU A 105 3.45 -2.71 1.49
N PHE A 106 3.70 -3.82 2.19
CA PHE A 106 3.14 -4.08 3.52
C PHE A 106 3.43 -2.97 4.54
N ALA A 107 4.62 -2.35 4.45
CA ALA A 107 5.03 -1.27 5.35
C ALA A 107 4.37 0.07 5.01
N CYS A 108 4.11 0.32 3.73
CA CYS A 108 3.72 1.64 3.24
C CYS A 108 2.23 1.83 3.10
N ASP A 109 1.49 0.78 2.79
CA ASP A 109 0.07 0.84 2.49
C ASP A 109 -0.73 1.51 3.63
N GLU A 110 -0.84 0.88 4.76
CA GLU A 110 -1.56 1.40 5.92
C GLU A 110 -1.04 2.78 6.42
N LEU A 111 0.27 3.00 6.29
CA LEU A 111 0.88 4.27 6.65
C LEU A 111 0.49 5.39 5.69
N THR A 112 0.45 5.12 4.39
CA THR A 112 0.03 6.11 3.38
C THR A 112 -1.44 6.47 3.52
N GLY A 113 -2.30 5.52 3.86
CA GLY A 113 -3.70 5.75 4.21
C GLY A 113 -3.86 6.70 5.40
N LEU A 114 -3.11 6.45 6.48
CA LEU A 114 -3.11 7.31 7.66
C LEU A 114 -2.61 8.74 7.35
N ILE A 115 -1.52 8.85 6.58
CA ILE A 115 -0.94 10.14 6.15
C ILE A 115 -1.93 10.90 5.27
N GLY A 116 -2.55 10.23 4.30
CA GLY A 116 -3.54 10.80 3.40
C GLY A 116 -4.76 11.34 4.16
N ALA A 117 -5.31 10.55 5.08
CA ALA A 117 -6.40 10.99 5.94
C ALA A 117 -6.01 12.22 6.79
N ALA A 118 -4.78 12.23 7.33
CA ALA A 118 -4.28 13.37 8.11
C ALA A 118 -4.11 14.62 7.25
N ALA A 119 -3.65 14.48 6.01
CA ALA A 119 -3.52 15.60 5.05
C ALA A 119 -4.88 16.21 4.71
N LEU A 120 -5.89 15.39 4.44
CA LEU A 120 -7.25 15.85 4.11
C LEU A 120 -7.91 16.67 5.22
N MET A 121 -7.55 16.42 6.48
CA MET A 121 -8.05 17.19 7.63
C MET A 121 -7.40 18.56 7.79
N ARG A 122 -6.36 18.86 7.04
CA ARG A 122 -5.64 20.15 7.09
C ARG A 122 -6.31 21.16 6.16
N PRO A 123 -6.21 22.47 6.48
CA PRO A 123 -6.68 23.53 5.58
C PRO A 123 -6.02 23.46 4.20
N SER A 124 -4.71 23.14 4.16
CA SER A 124 -3.92 23.00 2.93
C SER A 124 -4.25 21.76 2.11
N LYS A 125 -4.88 20.74 2.73
CA LYS A 125 -5.08 19.39 2.18
C LYS A 125 -3.79 18.78 1.60
N SER A 126 -2.64 19.13 2.19
CA SER A 126 -1.31 18.75 1.71
C SER A 126 -0.49 18.14 2.84
N VAL A 127 0.48 17.28 2.44
CA VAL A 127 1.51 16.75 3.32
C VAL A 127 2.69 17.72 3.48
N SER A 128 2.82 18.71 2.60
CA SER A 128 4.01 19.59 2.53
C SER A 128 4.21 20.45 3.77
N ASP A 129 3.15 20.77 4.50
CA ASP A 129 3.16 21.56 5.73
C ASP A 129 2.87 20.71 6.98
N MET A 130 2.90 19.36 6.83
CA MET A 130 2.56 18.44 7.92
C MET A 130 3.75 18.19 8.82
N GLU A 131 3.61 18.57 10.10
CA GLU A 131 4.60 18.27 11.12
C GLU A 131 4.48 16.81 11.58
N LEU A 132 5.62 16.12 11.72
CA LEU A 132 5.68 14.73 12.21
C LEU A 132 5.01 14.57 13.59
N SER A 133 5.14 15.59 14.44
CA SER A 133 4.50 15.64 15.75
C SER A 133 2.97 15.58 15.67
N SER A 134 2.38 16.23 14.65
CA SER A 134 0.95 16.20 14.36
C SER A 134 0.50 14.81 13.89
N LEU A 135 1.26 14.21 12.96
CA LEU A 135 0.98 12.85 12.49
C LEU A 135 1.06 11.82 13.62
N LYS A 136 2.08 11.91 14.51
CA LYS A 136 2.21 11.05 15.69
C LYS A 136 1.01 11.17 16.65
N LYS A 137 0.40 12.35 16.79
CA LYS A 137 -0.85 12.52 17.57
C LYS A 137 -2.01 11.79 16.89
N LYS A 138 -2.17 11.91 15.58
CA LYS A 138 -3.18 11.19 14.80
C LYS A 138 -2.99 9.68 14.85
N PHE A 139 -1.75 9.20 14.79
CA PHE A 139 -1.44 7.77 14.95
C PHE A 139 -1.91 7.21 16.30
N LYS A 140 -1.78 7.98 17.39
CA LYS A 140 -2.22 7.57 18.74
C LYS A 140 -3.74 7.59 18.90
N ASP A 141 -4.45 8.40 18.13
CA ASP A 141 -5.91 8.46 18.12
C ASP A 141 -6.50 7.29 17.34
N LYS A 142 -6.96 6.26 18.07
CA LYS A 142 -7.52 5.04 17.48
C LYS A 142 -8.83 5.25 16.70
N LYS A 143 -9.53 6.38 16.95
CA LYS A 143 -10.77 6.73 16.23
C LYS A 143 -10.48 7.41 14.89
N PHE A 144 -9.32 8.04 14.78
CA PHE A 144 -8.91 8.70 13.56
C PHE A 144 -8.43 7.66 12.55
N ALA A 145 -8.91 7.71 11.31
CA ALA A 145 -8.60 6.74 10.24
C ALA A 145 -8.63 5.30 10.78
N ALA A 146 -9.79 4.90 11.34
CA ALA A 146 -9.96 3.63 12.05
C ALA A 146 -9.75 2.40 11.14
N GLY A 147 -9.89 2.56 9.82
CA GLY A 147 -9.58 1.53 8.83
C GLY A 147 -8.09 1.23 8.70
N CYS A 148 -7.19 2.16 9.09
CA CYS A 148 -5.75 1.92 9.03
C CYS A 148 -5.26 1.15 10.26
N SER A 149 -4.67 -0.03 10.04
CA SER A 149 -4.16 -0.91 11.10
C SER A 149 -2.89 -0.37 11.75
N ARG A 150 -2.98 0.09 13.01
CA ARG A 150 -1.82 0.57 13.77
C ARG A 150 -0.83 -0.54 14.08
N ASP A 151 -1.27 -1.77 14.14
CA ASP A 151 -0.42 -2.92 14.44
C ASP A 151 0.40 -3.33 13.21
N VAL A 152 -0.16 -3.21 12.01
CA VAL A 152 0.60 -3.38 10.74
C VAL A 152 1.67 -2.29 10.63
N ILE A 153 1.30 -1.01 10.84
CA ILE A 153 2.23 0.11 10.79
C ILE A 153 3.40 -0.11 11.78
N ARG A 154 3.15 -0.59 13.02
CA ARG A 154 4.22 -0.87 13.99
C ARG A 154 5.10 -2.04 13.57
N ARG A 155 4.52 -3.13 13.08
CA ARG A 155 5.29 -4.29 12.59
C ARG A 155 6.22 -3.95 11.43
N SER A 156 5.84 -3.00 10.60
CA SER A 156 6.66 -2.52 9.49
C SER A 156 7.89 -1.74 9.98
N GLU A 157 7.73 -0.90 11.02
CA GLU A 157 8.85 -0.17 11.65
C GLU A 157 9.86 -1.15 12.29
N GLU A 158 9.40 -2.17 13.00
CA GLU A 158 10.25 -3.18 13.65
C GLU A 158 11.11 -3.96 12.64
N ARG A 159 10.58 -4.32 11.48
CA ARG A 159 11.31 -5.00 10.40
C ARG A 159 12.38 -4.11 9.76
N ARG A 160 12.18 -2.81 9.69
CA ARG A 160 13.14 -1.83 9.18
C ARG A 160 14.29 -1.58 10.15
N VAL A 161 13.99 -1.38 11.44
CA VAL A 161 14.98 -1.18 12.51
C VAL A 161 15.89 -2.41 12.69
N GLY A 162 15.36 -3.62 12.51
CA GLY A 162 16.14 -4.86 12.58
C GLY A 162 17.23 -5.01 11.52
N LYS A 163 17.12 -4.32 10.37
CA LYS A 163 18.14 -4.30 9.30
C LYS A 163 19.23 -3.26 9.57
N GLU A 164 18.91 -2.10 10.09
CA GLU A 164 19.90 -1.06 10.41
C GLU A 164 20.83 -1.47 11.56
N CYS A 165 20.38 -2.30 12.50
CA CYS A 165 21.21 -2.84 13.59
C CYS A 165 22.20 -3.94 13.16
N ARG A 166 22.07 -4.54 11.95
CA ARG A 166 22.99 -5.58 11.45
C ARG A 166 24.08 -5.05 10.52
N SER A 167 24.04 -3.77 10.16
CA SER A 167 25.00 -3.12 9.24
C SER A 167 25.96 -2.14 9.93
N ARG A 168 26.11 -2.22 11.26
CA ARG A 168 27.13 -1.47 12.04
C ARG A 168 28.02 -2.39 12.84
#